data_123fd2d10869c590532a7255612260f7
#
_entry.id   123fd2d10869c590532a7255612260f7
#
_cell.length_a   1.000
_cell.length_b   1.000
_cell.length_c   1.000
_cell.angle_alpha   90.00
_cell.angle_beta   90.00
_cell.angle_gamma   90.00
#
_symmetry.space_group_name_H-M   'P 1'
#
loop_
_entity.id
_entity.type
_entity.pdbx_description
1 polymer ?
#
loop_
_entity_poly.entity_id
_entity_poly.type
_entity_poly.pdbx_seq_one_letter_code
_entity_poly.pdbx_strand_id
1 'polypeptide(L)' 'MLCVEIFDEEHEKDLQVNINNFLSELNENDVIDIKYSINAFTSSSGEQIYCYSAMIIYRIYK' A
#
# COMPACT_ATOMS: atom_id res chain seq x y z
N MET A 1 -19.93 4.17 -1.50
CA MET A 1 -19.07 4.86 -0.51
C MET A 1 -17.62 4.63 -0.86
N LEU A 2 -16.84 5.69 -0.90
CA LEU A 2 -15.40 5.60 -1.13
C LEU A 2 -14.67 5.24 0.16
N CYS A 3 -13.68 4.37 0.03
CA CYS A 3 -12.85 3.94 1.14
C CYS A 3 -11.39 3.95 0.71
N VAL A 4 -10.51 3.97 1.68
CA VAL A 4 -9.08 3.81 1.44
C VAL A 4 -8.53 2.70 2.32
N GLU A 5 -7.56 1.98 1.79
CA GLU A 5 -6.77 1.01 2.54
C GLU A 5 -5.31 1.40 2.42
N ILE A 6 -4.63 1.52 3.54
CA ILE A 6 -3.25 1.98 3.58
C ILE A 6 -2.34 0.84 4.01
N PHE A 7 -1.25 0.68 3.28
CA PHE A 7 -0.24 -0.35 3.52
C PHE A 7 1.12 0.29 3.69
N ASP A 8 1.86 -0.17 4.69
CA ASP A 8 3.24 0.22 4.93
C ASP A 8 4.07 -1.03 5.17
N GLU A 9 5.19 -1.16 4.49
CA GLU A 9 6.12 -2.27 4.68
C GLU A 9 7.55 -1.80 4.51
N GLU A 10 8.47 -2.48 5.15
CA GLU A 10 9.90 -2.20 5.02
C GLU A 10 10.52 -2.84 3.79
N HIS A 11 9.82 -3.79 3.16
CA HIS A 11 10.28 -4.49 1.96
C HIS A 11 9.21 -4.42 0.88
N GLU A 12 9.64 -4.06 -0.33
CA GLU A 12 8.70 -3.88 -1.44
C GLU A 12 7.95 -5.15 -1.81
N LYS A 13 8.57 -6.32 -1.63
CA LYS A 13 7.91 -7.59 -1.94
C LYS A 13 6.78 -7.87 -0.95
N ASP A 14 6.99 -7.54 0.32
CA ASP A 14 5.94 -7.70 1.32
C ASP A 14 4.77 -6.77 1.03
N LEU A 15 5.07 -5.55 0.62
CA LEU A 15 4.03 -4.60 0.22
C LEU A 15 3.24 -5.15 -0.98
N GLN A 16 3.94 -5.67 -1.98
CA GLN A 16 3.30 -6.22 -3.18
C GLN A 16 2.36 -7.38 -2.82
N VAL A 17 2.81 -8.29 -1.97
CA VAL A 17 1.99 -9.44 -1.55
C VAL A 17 0.74 -8.96 -0.82
N ASN A 18 0.90 -8.03 0.12
CA ASN A 18 -0.23 -7.52 0.89
C ASN A 18 -1.25 -6.80 0.00
N ILE A 19 -0.77 -6.00 -0.94
CA ILE A 19 -1.65 -5.29 -1.87
C ILE A 19 -2.39 -6.29 -2.76
N ASN A 20 -1.69 -7.28 -3.30
CA ASN A 20 -2.32 -8.26 -4.19
C ASN A 20 -3.35 -9.10 -3.44
N ASN A 21 -3.08 -9.46 -2.18
CA ASN A 21 -4.05 -10.19 -1.37
C ASN A 21 -5.32 -9.35 -1.16
N PHE A 22 -5.16 -8.06 -0.89
CA PHE A 22 -6.30 -7.17 -0.73
C PHE A 22 -7.08 -7.04 -2.04
N LEU A 23 -6.38 -6.83 -3.15
CA LEU A 23 -7.02 -6.68 -4.46
C LEU A 23 -7.79 -7.94 -4.88
N SER A 24 -7.32 -9.11 -4.46
CA SER A 24 -7.99 -10.37 -4.81
C SER A 24 -9.38 -10.49 -4.18
N GLU A 25 -9.65 -9.73 -3.14
CA GLU A 25 -10.95 -9.72 -2.45
C GLU A 25 -11.91 -8.69 -3.02
N LEU A 26 -11.42 -7.83 -3.94
CA LEU A 26 -12.22 -6.77 -4.52
C LEU A 26 -12.58 -7.11 -5.97
N ASN A 27 -13.70 -6.56 -6.42
CA ASN A 27 -13.98 -6.48 -7.84
C ASN A 27 -13.11 -5.39 -8.43
N GLU A 28 -12.40 -5.68 -9.50
CA GLU A 28 -11.47 -4.70 -10.09
C GLU A 28 -12.16 -3.42 -10.54
N ASN A 29 -13.45 -3.48 -10.85
CA ASN A 29 -14.23 -2.29 -11.22
C ASN A 29 -14.46 -1.35 -10.03
N ASP A 30 -14.24 -1.83 -8.81
CA ASP A 30 -14.43 -1.03 -7.60
C ASP A 30 -13.14 -0.33 -7.17
N VAL A 31 -12.02 -0.63 -7.81
CA VAL A 31 -10.76 0.05 -7.54
C VAL A 31 -10.71 1.35 -8.33
N ILE A 32 -10.56 2.47 -7.62
CA ILE A 32 -10.55 3.80 -8.23
C ILE A 32 -9.13 4.20 -8.59
N ASP A 33 -8.20 4.01 -7.65
CA ASP A 33 -6.81 4.44 -7.85
C ASP A 33 -5.91 3.72 -6.85
N ILE A 34 -4.64 3.64 -7.18
CA ILE A 34 -3.61 3.13 -6.29
C ILE A 34 -2.46 4.14 -6.30
N LYS A 35 -2.10 4.61 -5.12
CA LYS A 35 -0.98 5.55 -4.97
C LYS A 35 0.15 4.86 -4.23
N TYR A 36 1.36 5.10 -4.68
CA TYR A 36 2.56 4.45 -4.16
C TYR A 36 3.59 5.51 -3.78
N SER A 37 4.28 5.28 -2.68
CA SER A 37 5.29 6.20 -2.18
C SER A 37 6.44 5.42 -1.55
N ILE A 38 7.64 5.90 -1.74
CA ILE A 38 8.85 5.35 -1.12
C ILE A 38 9.49 6.45 -0.29
N ASN A 39 9.79 6.14 0.97
CA ASN A 39 10.56 7.01 1.84
C ASN A 39 11.82 6.29 2.28
N ALA A 40 12.92 7.01 2.31
CA ALA A 40 14.19 6.48 2.80
C ALA A 40 14.74 7.47 3.81
N PHE A 41 15.23 6.95 4.93
CA PHE A 41 15.86 7.79 5.94
C PHE A 41 17.02 7.03 6.59
N THR A 42 17.93 7.78 7.20
CA THR A 42 19.07 7.21 7.90
C THR A 42 18.76 7.21 9.38
N SER A 43 18.87 6.03 10.01
CA SER A 43 18.67 5.92 11.46
C SER A 43 19.84 6.52 12.21
N SER A 44 19.68 6.70 13.53
CA SER A 44 20.74 7.22 14.39
C SER A 44 21.97 6.31 14.42
N SER A 45 21.83 5.04 14.09
CA SER A 45 22.95 4.10 13.99
C SER A 45 23.62 4.08 12.63
N GLY A 46 23.17 4.93 11.69
CA GLY A 46 23.77 5.02 10.35
C GLY A 46 23.18 4.06 9.34
N GLU A 47 22.16 3.29 9.68
CA GLU A 47 21.48 2.40 8.75
C GLU A 47 20.51 3.17 7.89
N GLN A 48 20.43 2.81 6.60
CA GLN A 48 19.37 3.31 5.74
C GLN A 48 18.13 2.44 5.91
N ILE A 49 17.02 3.09 6.18
CA ILE A 49 15.72 2.44 6.35
C ILE A 49 14.82 2.90 5.22
N TYR A 50 14.18 1.95 4.56
CA TYR A 50 13.23 2.22 3.50
C TYR A 50 11.84 1.88 3.98
N CYS A 51 10.89 2.74 3.69
CA CYS A 51 9.47 2.50 3.94
C CYS A 51 8.73 2.59 2.62
N TYR A 52 8.07 1.52 2.27
CA TYR A 52 7.27 1.43 1.06
C TYR A 52 5.82 1.50 1.46
N SER A 53 5.11 2.48 0.92
CA SER A 53 3.72 2.75 1.29
C SER A 53 2.83 2.76 0.06
N ALA A 54 1.62 2.28 0.23
CA ALA A 54 0.61 2.36 -0.82
C ALA A 54 -0.74 2.66 -0.21
N MET A 55 -1.57 3.35 -0.99
CA MET A 55 -2.95 3.61 -0.62
C MET A 55 -3.83 3.17 -1.79
N ILE A 56 -4.79 2.30 -1.49
CA ILE A 56 -5.78 1.86 -2.46
C ILE A 56 -7.07 2.59 -2.17
N ILE A 57 -7.58 3.29 -3.19
CA ILE A 57 -8.85 3.99 -3.12
C ILE A 57 -9.86 3.12 -3.85
N TYR A 58 -10.92 2.74 -3.16
CA TYR A 58 -11.88 1.80 -3.72
C TYR A 58 -13.30 2.16 -3.28
N ARG A 59 -14.25 1.49 -3.92
CA ARG A 59 -15.67 1.74 -3.68
C ARG A 59 -16.32 0.54 -3.04
N ILE A 60 -17.12 0.80 -2.00
CA ILE A 60 -17.94 -0.22 -1.38
C ILE A 60 -19.40 0.12 -1.66
N TYR A 61 -20.15 -0.91 -2.06
CA TYR A 61 -21.59 -0.81 -2.22
C TYR A 61 -22.24 -1.47 -1.01
N LYS A 62 -23.16 -0.77 -0.40
CA LYS A 62 -23.93 -1.29 0.73
C LYS A 62 -25.41 -1.19 0.45
#